data_e42892cfa8e13436112dfde565376873
#
_entry.id   e42892cfa8e13436112dfde565376873
#
_cell.length_a   1.000
_cell.length_b   1.000
_cell.length_c   1.000
_cell.angle_alpha   90.00
_cell.angle_beta   90.00
_cell.angle_gamma   90.00
#
_symmetry.space_group_name_H-M   'P 1'
#
loop_
_entity.id
_entity.type
_entity.pdbx_description
1 polymer ?
#
loop_
_entity_poly.entity_id
_entity_poly.type
_entity_poly.pdbx_seq_one_letter_code
_entity_poly.pdbx_strand_id
1 'polypeptide(L)'
;HHSAGKDIYYEESMKVPMIISWPQQIKPRVDNHTMIAFGDMYPTLLSMMGFSKDIPQEVQTFDFANSILSGKADKKTVQPYYRVQPDNPTTGYRGLRTSKYTFAVHATNGKIDRTVLFDRDKDPYEMKNIATERPKLVRALHKQLREWLMQTNDPFAAYLPKKQ
;
A
#
# COMPACT_ATOMS: atom_id res chain seq x y z
N HIS A 1 17.80 -1.94 10.21
CA HIS A 1 16.94 -0.75 10.34
C HIS A 1 16.83 -0.25 11.80
N HIS A 2 17.35 -0.99 12.78
CA HIS A 2 17.35 -0.66 14.22
C HIS A 2 15.95 -0.28 14.78
N SER A 3 14.87 -0.76 14.18
CA SER A 3 13.51 -0.54 14.64
C SER A 3 12.97 -1.78 15.32
N ALA A 4 12.48 -1.65 16.56
CA ALA A 4 11.71 -2.67 17.23
C ALA A 4 10.22 -2.46 16.89
N GLY A 5 9.52 -3.52 16.48
CA GLY A 5 8.10 -3.45 16.13
C GLY A 5 7.80 -3.35 14.63
N LYS A 6 6.51 -3.37 14.31
CA LYS A 6 5.99 -3.38 12.93
C LYS A 6 5.20 -2.11 12.62
N ASP A 7 5.79 -0.95 12.87
CA ASP A 7 5.11 0.33 12.72
C ASP A 7 5.80 1.29 11.75
N ILE A 8 6.58 0.73 10.82
CA ILE A 8 7.35 1.50 9.84
C ILE A 8 7.16 0.93 8.42
N TYR A 9 7.51 1.73 7.41
CA TYR A 9 7.28 1.46 5.98
C TYR A 9 8.17 0.39 5.34
N TYR A 10 9.10 -0.22 6.06
CA TYR A 10 9.97 -1.28 5.51
C TYR A 10 9.23 -2.57 5.21
N GLU A 11 9.71 -3.32 4.22
CA GLU A 11 9.12 -4.59 3.78
C GLU A 11 8.97 -5.59 4.95
N GLU A 12 9.95 -5.68 5.85
CA GLU A 12 9.90 -6.57 7.03
C GLU A 12 8.79 -6.19 8.01
N SER A 13 8.35 -4.92 8.01
CA SER A 13 7.23 -4.45 8.81
C SER A 13 5.89 -4.66 8.12
N MET A 14 5.83 -4.48 6.81
CA MET A 14 4.59 -4.40 6.03
C MET A 14 4.18 -5.73 5.41
N LYS A 15 5.14 -6.56 5.01
CA LYS A 15 4.87 -7.83 4.34
C LYS A 15 4.54 -8.93 5.35
N VAL A 16 3.42 -9.61 5.11
CA VAL A 16 3.00 -10.79 5.85
C VAL A 16 2.65 -11.91 4.88
N PRO A 17 2.90 -13.18 5.24
CA PRO A 17 2.45 -14.31 4.44
C PRO A 17 0.93 -14.41 4.46
N MET A 18 0.35 -14.83 3.33
CA MET A 18 -1.08 -15.07 3.21
C MET A 18 -1.30 -16.43 2.55
N ILE A 19 -2.16 -17.25 3.15
CA ILE A 19 -2.55 -18.55 2.63
C ILE A 19 -4.08 -18.61 2.63
N ILE A 20 -4.66 -18.99 1.48
CA ILE A 20 -6.09 -19.25 1.34
C ILE A 20 -6.27 -20.71 0.91
N SER A 21 -7.09 -21.45 1.65
CA SER A 21 -7.44 -22.84 1.33
C SER A 21 -8.95 -22.96 1.11
N TRP A 22 -9.32 -23.27 -0.14
CA TRP A 22 -10.69 -23.61 -0.53
C TRP A 22 -10.64 -24.61 -1.68
N PRO A 23 -10.39 -25.90 -1.40
CA PRO A 23 -10.07 -26.91 -2.42
C PRO A 23 -11.13 -27.06 -3.52
N GLN A 24 -12.42 -26.81 -3.23
CA GLN A 24 -13.50 -26.91 -4.20
C GLN A 24 -13.51 -25.77 -5.23
N GLN A 25 -12.88 -24.64 -4.93
CA GLN A 25 -12.93 -23.42 -5.73
C GLN A 25 -11.55 -22.93 -6.19
N ILE A 26 -10.51 -23.19 -5.42
CA ILE A 26 -9.17 -22.66 -5.66
C ILE A 26 -8.20 -23.82 -5.92
N LYS A 27 -7.63 -23.83 -7.15
CA LYS A 27 -6.56 -24.77 -7.49
C LYS A 27 -5.27 -24.40 -6.75
N PRO A 28 -4.49 -25.37 -6.27
CA PRO A 28 -3.20 -25.11 -5.62
C PRO A 28 -2.27 -24.30 -6.54
N ARG A 29 -1.75 -23.19 -6.03
CA ARG A 29 -0.78 -22.33 -6.73
C ARG A 29 -0.09 -21.38 -5.77
N VAL A 30 0.99 -20.75 -6.26
CA VAL A 30 1.65 -19.62 -5.62
C VAL A 30 1.39 -18.38 -6.48
N ASP A 31 0.96 -17.29 -5.87
CA ASP A 31 0.81 -15.98 -6.52
C ASP A 31 1.84 -15.01 -5.93
N ASN A 32 2.78 -14.58 -6.77
CA ASN A 32 3.85 -13.65 -6.40
C ASN A 32 3.60 -12.21 -6.94
N HIS A 33 2.45 -11.97 -7.58
CA HIS A 33 2.18 -10.74 -8.30
C HIS A 33 1.06 -9.90 -7.70
N THR A 34 0.06 -10.53 -7.11
CA THR A 34 -1.08 -9.81 -6.54
C THR A 34 -0.69 -9.18 -5.21
N MET A 35 -0.91 -7.88 -5.10
CA MET A 35 -0.66 -7.12 -3.86
C MET A 35 -1.99 -6.90 -3.14
N ILE A 36 -2.22 -7.67 -2.07
CA ILE A 36 -3.40 -7.58 -1.22
C ILE A 36 -3.03 -6.93 0.10
N ALA A 37 -3.78 -5.94 0.54
CA ALA A 37 -3.67 -5.36 1.87
C ALA A 37 -4.75 -5.92 2.80
N PHE A 38 -4.57 -5.74 4.09
CA PHE A 38 -5.52 -6.24 5.09
C PHE A 38 -6.94 -5.69 4.87
N GLY A 39 -7.08 -4.41 4.50
CA GLY A 39 -8.38 -3.80 4.19
C GLY A 39 -9.10 -4.44 3.00
N ASP A 40 -8.35 -4.99 2.02
CA ASP A 40 -8.93 -5.65 0.84
C ASP A 40 -9.59 -7.00 1.20
N MET A 41 -9.31 -7.56 2.37
CA MET A 41 -9.86 -8.85 2.79
C MET A 41 -11.37 -8.82 2.97
N TYR A 42 -11.92 -7.72 3.48
CA TYR A 42 -13.36 -7.59 3.74
C TYR A 42 -14.20 -7.72 2.47
N PRO A 43 -14.04 -6.87 1.43
CA PRO A 43 -14.81 -7.02 0.19
C PRO A 43 -14.49 -8.33 -0.54
N THR A 44 -13.22 -8.77 -0.50
CA THR A 44 -12.78 -10.00 -1.17
C THR A 44 -13.48 -11.23 -0.60
N LEU A 45 -13.53 -11.38 0.73
CA LEU A 45 -14.20 -12.51 1.38
C LEU A 45 -15.70 -12.50 1.14
N LEU A 46 -16.36 -11.33 1.24
CA LEU A 46 -17.78 -11.23 0.94
C LEU A 46 -18.08 -11.68 -0.50
N SER A 47 -17.32 -11.22 -1.48
CA SER A 47 -17.49 -11.61 -2.87
C SER A 47 -17.22 -13.10 -3.12
N MET A 48 -16.17 -13.66 -2.49
CA MET A 48 -15.88 -15.10 -2.57
C MET A 48 -17.04 -15.95 -2.02
N MET A 49 -17.73 -15.47 -0.98
CA MET A 49 -18.89 -16.13 -0.38
C MET A 49 -20.22 -15.85 -1.12
N GLY A 50 -20.21 -15.06 -2.21
CA GLY A 50 -21.41 -14.72 -2.98
C GLY A 50 -22.18 -13.49 -2.48
N PHE A 51 -21.65 -12.74 -1.53
CA PHE A 51 -22.26 -11.54 -0.91
C PHE A 51 -21.71 -10.22 -1.48
N SER A 52 -21.28 -10.19 -2.74
CA SER A 52 -20.74 -8.98 -3.36
C SER A 52 -21.69 -7.78 -3.35
N LYS A 53 -23.00 -8.03 -3.36
CA LYS A 53 -24.04 -6.98 -3.30
C LYS A 53 -24.16 -6.35 -1.91
N ASP A 54 -23.68 -7.01 -0.88
CA ASP A 54 -23.75 -6.57 0.51
C ASP A 54 -22.52 -5.78 0.94
N ILE A 55 -21.57 -5.54 0.00
CA ILE A 55 -20.41 -4.69 0.27
C ILE A 55 -20.89 -3.23 0.33
N PRO A 56 -20.70 -2.53 1.47
CA PRO A 56 -21.08 -1.13 1.61
C PRO A 56 -20.36 -0.23 0.60
N GLN A 57 -21.04 0.81 0.12
CA GLN A 57 -20.46 1.78 -0.85
C GLN A 57 -19.28 2.56 -0.27
N GLU A 58 -19.19 2.68 1.04
CA GLU A 58 -18.13 3.36 1.76
C GLU A 58 -16.81 2.59 1.77
N VAL A 59 -16.81 1.32 1.35
CA VAL A 59 -15.61 0.50 1.26
C VAL A 59 -14.68 1.05 0.18
N GLN A 60 -13.52 1.55 0.60
CA GLN A 60 -12.52 2.20 -0.27
C GLN A 60 -11.42 1.23 -0.73
N THR A 61 -11.54 -0.05 -0.42
CA THR A 61 -10.55 -1.09 -0.69
C THR A 61 -10.95 -1.95 -1.88
N PHE A 62 -10.05 -2.83 -2.32
CA PHE A 62 -10.23 -3.59 -3.56
C PHE A 62 -10.76 -4.99 -3.27
N ASP A 63 -11.61 -5.47 -4.18
CA ASP A 63 -12.10 -6.85 -4.19
C ASP A 63 -11.23 -7.70 -5.12
N PHE A 64 -10.53 -8.67 -4.56
CA PHE A 64 -9.66 -9.61 -5.27
C PHE A 64 -10.28 -10.98 -5.49
N ALA A 65 -11.58 -11.17 -5.22
CA ALA A 65 -12.25 -12.47 -5.32
C ALA A 65 -12.04 -13.12 -6.68
N ASN A 66 -12.21 -12.37 -7.76
CA ASN A 66 -12.02 -12.89 -9.10
C ASN A 66 -10.57 -13.32 -9.37
N SER A 67 -9.57 -12.54 -8.94
CA SER A 67 -8.15 -12.92 -9.03
C SER A 67 -7.86 -14.20 -8.28
N ILE A 68 -8.35 -14.30 -7.05
CA ILE A 68 -8.12 -15.46 -6.17
C ILE A 68 -8.79 -16.70 -6.74
N LEU A 69 -10.03 -16.63 -7.19
CA LEU A 69 -10.77 -17.78 -7.72
C LEU A 69 -10.27 -18.21 -9.11
N SER A 70 -10.03 -17.25 -10.01
CA SER A 70 -9.61 -17.57 -11.39
C SER A 70 -8.12 -17.89 -11.55
N GLY A 71 -7.29 -17.46 -10.60
CA GLY A 71 -5.83 -17.56 -10.70
C GLY A 71 -5.18 -16.55 -11.66
N LYS A 72 -5.94 -15.58 -12.15
CA LYS A 72 -5.41 -14.50 -12.99
C LYS A 72 -4.95 -13.37 -12.11
N ALA A 73 -3.71 -12.93 -12.26
CA ALA A 73 -3.18 -11.80 -11.52
C ALA A 73 -4.03 -10.54 -11.75
N ASP A 74 -4.28 -9.80 -10.67
CA ASP A 74 -4.93 -8.50 -10.76
C ASP A 74 -3.99 -7.46 -11.37
N LYS A 75 -4.57 -6.46 -12.01
CA LYS A 75 -3.83 -5.34 -12.60
C LYS A 75 -3.42 -4.28 -11.59
N LYS A 76 -3.77 -4.43 -10.32
CA LYS A 76 -3.36 -3.50 -9.27
C LYS A 76 -1.84 -3.55 -9.10
N THR A 77 -1.19 -2.49 -9.51
CA THR A 77 0.28 -2.36 -9.49
C THR A 77 0.80 -1.52 -8.33
N VAL A 78 -0.11 -0.95 -7.54
CA VAL A 78 0.23 -0.04 -6.44
C VAL A 78 -0.68 -0.28 -5.25
N GLN A 79 -0.07 -0.48 -4.09
CA GLN A 79 -0.75 -0.59 -2.80
C GLN A 79 -0.42 0.64 -1.95
N PRO A 80 -1.40 1.50 -1.63
CA PRO A 80 -1.19 2.54 -0.64
C PRO A 80 -1.11 1.96 0.77
N TYR A 81 -0.36 2.61 1.64
CA TYR A 81 -0.23 2.27 3.05
C TYR A 81 0.04 3.50 3.90
N TYR A 82 -0.27 3.42 5.18
CA TYR A 82 -0.12 4.55 6.08
C TYR A 82 0.04 4.12 7.54
N ARG A 83 0.61 5.03 8.33
CA ARG A 83 0.52 5.03 9.79
C ARG A 83 0.18 6.44 10.27
N VAL A 84 -0.84 6.54 11.07
CA VAL A 84 -1.36 7.79 11.61
C VAL A 84 -1.24 7.75 13.13
N GLN A 85 -0.86 8.85 13.74
CA GLN A 85 -1.09 9.02 15.18
C GLN A 85 -2.56 9.38 15.41
N PRO A 86 -3.31 8.62 16.23
CA PRO A 86 -4.76 8.84 16.40
C PRO A 86 -5.09 10.28 16.82
N ASP A 87 -4.32 10.85 17.74
CA ASP A 87 -4.53 12.21 18.28
C ASP A 87 -3.92 13.31 17.40
N ASN A 88 -3.17 12.94 16.35
CA ASN A 88 -2.53 13.88 15.44
C ASN A 88 -2.44 13.31 14.02
N PRO A 89 -3.52 13.39 13.21
CA PRO A 89 -3.57 12.81 11.87
C PRO A 89 -2.58 13.45 10.88
N THR A 90 -1.96 14.57 11.24
CA THR A 90 -0.92 15.23 10.44
C THR A 90 0.49 14.70 10.73
N THR A 91 0.62 13.78 11.68
CA THR A 91 1.87 13.09 12.04
C THR A 91 1.80 11.62 11.63
N GLY A 92 2.93 11.09 11.17
CA GLY A 92 3.09 9.73 10.71
C GLY A 92 3.55 9.65 9.27
N TYR A 93 3.33 8.53 8.60
CA TYR A 93 3.73 8.38 7.21
C TYR A 93 2.55 7.96 6.31
N ARG A 94 2.69 8.31 5.04
CA ARG A 94 1.87 7.84 3.93
C ARG A 94 2.79 7.33 2.85
N GLY A 95 2.42 6.25 2.19
CA GLY A 95 3.29 5.65 1.20
C GLY A 95 2.58 4.85 0.13
N LEU A 96 3.35 4.45 -0.86
CA LEU A 96 2.95 3.59 -1.96
C LEU A 96 3.94 2.45 -2.09
N ARG A 97 3.44 1.24 -2.10
CA ARG A 97 4.18 0.05 -2.51
C ARG A 97 3.80 -0.30 -3.94
N THR A 98 4.77 -0.30 -4.83
CA THR A 98 4.61 -0.79 -6.21
C THR A 98 5.20 -2.19 -6.32
N SER A 99 5.12 -2.82 -7.49
CA SER A 99 5.82 -4.09 -7.74
C SER A 99 7.32 -3.98 -7.48
N LYS A 100 7.92 -2.80 -7.70
CA LYS A 100 9.36 -2.56 -7.63
C LYS A 100 9.81 -1.68 -6.46
N TYR A 101 9.04 -0.67 -6.13
CA TYR A 101 9.47 0.38 -5.20
C TYR A 101 8.65 0.40 -3.92
N THR A 102 9.33 0.70 -2.81
CA THR A 102 8.73 1.19 -1.57
C THR A 102 8.97 2.68 -1.49
N PHE A 103 7.90 3.47 -1.43
CA PHE A 103 7.94 4.92 -1.35
C PHE A 103 7.15 5.40 -0.16
N ALA A 104 7.74 6.24 0.70
CA ALA A 104 7.02 6.84 1.82
C ALA A 104 7.43 8.28 2.07
N VAL A 105 6.47 9.05 2.57
CA VAL A 105 6.64 10.41 3.06
C VAL A 105 6.23 10.43 4.52
N HIS A 106 7.12 10.88 5.40
CA HIS A 106 6.85 11.09 6.80
C HIS A 106 6.69 12.58 7.08
N ALA A 107 5.76 12.91 7.98
CA ALA A 107 5.60 14.26 8.49
C ALA A 107 5.42 14.24 10.00
N THR A 108 5.86 15.32 10.64
CA THR A 108 5.60 15.63 12.03
C THR A 108 4.86 16.96 12.11
N ASN A 109 3.66 16.95 12.70
CA ASN A 109 2.80 18.15 12.78
C ASN A 109 2.59 18.84 11.43
N GLY A 110 2.33 18.07 10.38
CA GLY A 110 2.09 18.58 9.04
C GLY A 110 3.33 19.07 8.28
N LYS A 111 4.51 18.97 8.86
CA LYS A 111 5.78 19.30 8.18
C LYS A 111 6.47 18.03 7.73
N ILE A 112 6.68 17.91 6.41
CA ILE A 112 7.44 16.79 5.85
C ILE A 112 8.88 16.86 6.36
N ASP A 113 9.32 15.80 7.00
CA ASP A 113 10.67 15.67 7.56
C ASP A 113 11.47 14.54 6.90
N ARG A 114 10.80 13.61 6.19
CA ARG A 114 11.49 12.51 5.51
C ARG A 114 10.73 12.06 4.28
N THR A 115 11.47 11.82 3.20
CA THR A 115 11.00 11.09 2.01
C THR A 115 11.95 9.94 1.76
N VAL A 116 11.40 8.74 1.57
CA VAL A 116 12.18 7.55 1.25
C VAL A 116 11.69 6.90 -0.03
N LEU A 117 12.64 6.32 -0.76
CA LEU A 117 12.40 5.51 -1.95
C LEU A 117 13.43 4.38 -1.97
N PHE A 118 12.95 3.14 -2.00
CA PHE A 118 13.79 1.95 -2.08
C PHE A 118 13.47 1.19 -3.36
N ASP A 119 14.51 0.72 -4.08
CA ASP A 119 14.41 -0.16 -5.24
C ASP A 119 14.57 -1.61 -4.77
N ARG A 120 13.47 -2.32 -4.53
CA ARG A 120 13.48 -3.67 -3.95
C ARG A 120 14.07 -4.74 -4.86
N ASP A 121 14.16 -4.51 -6.16
CA ASP A 121 14.84 -5.43 -7.07
C ASP A 121 16.37 -5.40 -6.86
N LYS A 122 16.90 -4.23 -6.49
CA LYS A 122 18.34 -4.01 -6.29
C LYS A 122 18.74 -4.04 -4.82
N ASP A 123 17.83 -3.68 -3.96
CA ASP A 123 18.01 -3.54 -2.52
C ASP A 123 16.81 -4.15 -1.78
N PRO A 124 16.69 -5.49 -1.74
CA PRO A 124 15.55 -6.18 -1.13
C PRO A 124 15.43 -5.94 0.38
N TYR A 125 16.50 -5.49 1.01
CA TYR A 125 16.51 -5.16 2.45
C TYR A 125 16.30 -3.66 2.72
N GLU A 126 16.05 -2.85 1.68
CA GLU A 126 15.72 -1.42 1.81
C GLU A 126 16.74 -0.62 2.65
N MET A 127 18.04 -0.90 2.42
CA MET A 127 19.15 -0.29 3.16
C MET A 127 19.55 1.07 2.59
N LYS A 128 19.32 1.32 1.28
CA LYS A 128 19.74 2.53 0.58
C LYS A 128 18.54 3.36 0.12
N ASN A 129 18.29 4.48 0.77
CA ASN A 129 17.30 5.46 0.30
C ASN A 129 17.83 6.19 -0.95
N ILE A 130 17.16 5.99 -2.09
CA ILE A 130 17.51 6.61 -3.38
C ILE A 130 16.62 7.79 -3.76
N ALA A 131 15.86 8.36 -2.83
CA ALA A 131 14.91 9.44 -3.13
C ALA A 131 15.60 10.67 -3.76
N THR A 132 16.79 11.05 -3.29
CA THR A 132 17.56 12.16 -3.83
C THR A 132 18.18 11.85 -5.21
N GLU A 133 18.47 10.57 -5.49
CA GLU A 133 19.04 10.11 -6.75
C GLU A 133 17.98 10.01 -7.87
N ARG A 134 16.69 9.96 -7.51
CA ARG A 134 15.56 9.72 -8.43
C ARG A 134 14.46 10.77 -8.36
N PRO A 135 14.78 12.07 -8.49
CA PRO A 135 13.80 13.14 -8.26
C PRO A 135 12.59 13.11 -9.19
N LYS A 136 12.75 12.66 -10.45
CA LYS A 136 11.63 12.51 -11.39
C LYS A 136 10.65 11.43 -10.93
N LEU A 137 11.15 10.28 -10.45
CA LEU A 137 10.33 9.20 -9.95
C LEU A 137 9.63 9.59 -8.65
N VAL A 138 10.33 10.24 -7.72
CA VAL A 138 9.76 10.79 -6.49
C VAL A 138 8.59 11.73 -6.78
N ARG A 139 8.72 12.64 -7.76
CA ARG A 139 7.62 13.53 -8.17
C ARG A 139 6.40 12.76 -8.68
N ALA A 140 6.63 11.73 -9.51
CA ALA A 140 5.54 10.90 -10.03
C ALA A 140 4.81 10.15 -8.90
N LEU A 141 5.55 9.58 -7.95
CA LEU A 141 4.98 8.88 -6.80
C LEU A 141 4.29 9.84 -5.82
N HIS A 142 4.81 11.04 -5.60
CA HIS A 142 4.13 12.08 -4.83
C HIS A 142 2.78 12.44 -5.44
N LYS A 143 2.71 12.61 -6.78
CA LYS A 143 1.46 12.88 -7.48
C LYS A 143 0.45 11.78 -7.25
N GLN A 144 0.85 10.52 -7.45
CA GLN A 144 0.00 9.35 -7.27
C GLN A 144 -0.46 9.20 -5.82
N LEU A 145 0.44 9.38 -4.85
CA LEU A 145 0.10 9.37 -3.43
C LEU A 145 -0.91 10.46 -3.09
N ARG A 146 -0.69 11.68 -3.59
CA ARG A 146 -1.60 12.80 -3.35
C ARG A 146 -2.99 12.55 -3.92
N GLU A 147 -3.09 11.98 -5.12
CA GLU A 147 -4.37 11.62 -5.74
C GLU A 147 -5.14 10.64 -4.87
N TRP A 148 -4.48 9.60 -4.36
CA TRP A 148 -5.11 8.64 -3.43
C TRP A 148 -5.55 9.31 -2.12
N LEU A 149 -4.70 10.13 -1.49
CA LEU A 149 -5.04 10.84 -0.25
C LEU A 149 -6.23 11.79 -0.42
N MET A 150 -6.36 12.42 -1.59
CA MET A 150 -7.52 13.27 -1.90
C MET A 150 -8.80 12.44 -2.05
N GLN A 151 -8.73 11.27 -2.69
CA GLN A 151 -9.87 10.36 -2.83
C GLN A 151 -10.37 9.82 -1.48
N THR A 152 -9.46 9.63 -0.53
CA THR A 152 -9.77 9.12 0.81
C THR A 152 -9.98 10.23 1.85
N ASN A 153 -10.00 11.50 1.43
CA ASN A 153 -10.14 12.68 2.32
C ASN A 153 -9.07 12.72 3.43
N ASP A 154 -7.87 12.20 3.17
CA ASP A 154 -6.78 12.26 4.15
C ASP A 154 -6.19 13.69 4.21
N PRO A 155 -6.21 14.36 5.39
CA PRO A 155 -5.70 15.73 5.53
C PRO A 155 -4.22 15.86 5.19
N PHE A 156 -3.45 14.77 5.20
CA PHE A 156 -2.04 14.76 4.81
C PHE A 156 -1.82 15.21 3.36
N ALA A 157 -2.83 15.10 2.48
CA ALA A 157 -2.75 15.56 1.10
C ALA A 157 -2.35 17.04 0.96
N ALA A 158 -2.69 17.87 1.96
CA ALA A 158 -2.38 19.31 1.97
C ALA A 158 -0.88 19.60 2.09
N TYR A 159 -0.10 18.66 2.67
CA TYR A 159 1.33 18.83 2.93
C TYR A 159 2.21 18.31 1.79
N LEU A 160 1.66 17.47 0.91
CA LEU A 160 2.39 17.01 -0.26
C LEU A 160 2.55 18.15 -1.30
N PRO A 161 3.67 18.17 -2.06
CA PRO A 161 3.89 19.18 -3.08
C PRO A 161 2.69 19.32 -4.03
N LYS A 162 2.15 20.54 -4.13
CA LYS A 162 1.19 20.89 -5.17
C LYS A 162 1.97 20.88 -6.49
N LYS A 163 1.35 20.42 -7.59
CA LYS A 163 1.95 20.34 -8.93
C LYS A 163 3.05 21.38 -9.17
N GLN A 164 4.27 20.93 -9.41
CA GLN A 164 5.25 21.67 -10.21
C GLN A 164 5.20 21.16 -11.63
#